data_05884955a1a06f2a4fd1886891363e3c
#
_entry.id   05884955a1a06f2a4fd1886891363e3c
#
_cell.length_a   1.000
_cell.length_b   1.000
_cell.length_c   1.000
_cell.angle_alpha   90.00
_cell.angle_beta   90.00
_cell.angle_gamma   90.00
#
_symmetry.space_group_name_H-M   'P 1'
#
loop_
_entity.id
_entity.type
_entity.pdbx_description
1 polymer ?
#
loop_
_entity_poly.entity_id
_entity_poly.type
_entity_poly.pdbx_seq_one_letter_code
_entity_poly.pdbx_strand_id
1 'polypeptide(L)'
;MRLEILNKGYSFGTKMLFGIIKAVSKYPLPDAAKIIFYRPAYYGTPMKKFTQKAMRGSSEWSIGDRELMAAYVSNLNQCSFCIKAHSATSGGHMGIAQR
;
A
#
# COMPACT_ATOMS: atom_id res chain seq x y z
N MET A 1 -6.66 4.32 17.15
CA MET A 1 -8.00 3.70 17.23
C MET A 1 -8.14 2.76 16.06
N ARG A 2 -8.28 1.47 16.29
CA ARG A 2 -8.43 0.46 15.24
C ARG A 2 -9.88 0.08 15.09
N LEU A 3 -10.41 0.07 13.87
CA LEU A 3 -11.79 -0.30 13.61
C LEU A 3 -11.93 -1.84 13.65
N GLU A 4 -12.74 -2.37 14.54
CA GLU A 4 -13.00 -3.82 14.66
C GLU A 4 -13.57 -4.44 13.38
N ILE A 5 -14.28 -3.64 12.57
CA ILE A 5 -14.86 -4.07 11.31
C ILE A 5 -13.80 -4.56 10.32
N LEU A 6 -12.54 -4.10 10.45
CA LEU A 6 -11.42 -4.57 9.65
C LEU A 6 -11.02 -6.03 9.94
N ASN A 7 -11.61 -6.63 10.96
CA ASN A 7 -11.39 -8.05 11.27
C ASN A 7 -12.56 -8.94 10.82
N LYS A 8 -13.76 -8.39 10.64
CA LYS A 8 -15.00 -9.18 10.46
C LYS A 8 -15.82 -8.84 9.19
N GLY A 9 -15.65 -7.64 8.62
CA GLY A 9 -16.54 -7.07 7.60
C GLY A 9 -16.31 -7.53 6.15
N TYR A 10 -15.68 -8.68 5.90
CA TYR A 10 -15.32 -9.14 4.56
C TYR A 10 -16.17 -10.30 4.08
N SER A 11 -16.34 -10.38 2.74
CA SER A 11 -16.91 -11.55 2.10
C SER A 11 -16.03 -12.79 2.30
N PHE A 12 -16.60 -13.98 2.13
CA PHE A 12 -15.86 -15.24 2.26
C PHE A 12 -14.65 -15.30 1.30
N GLY A 13 -14.82 -14.89 0.04
CA GLY A 13 -13.73 -14.84 -0.93
C GLY A 13 -12.59 -13.91 -0.52
N THR A 14 -12.89 -12.74 0.06
CA THR A 14 -11.89 -11.81 0.55
C THR A 14 -11.14 -12.37 1.75
N LYS A 15 -11.81 -13.07 2.65
CA LYS A 15 -11.16 -13.75 3.79
C LYS A 15 -10.21 -14.84 3.33
N MET A 16 -10.61 -15.61 2.32
CA MET A 16 -9.76 -16.64 1.71
C MET A 16 -8.52 -16.01 1.04
N LEU A 17 -8.70 -14.91 0.29
CA LEU A 17 -7.60 -14.17 -0.30
C LEU A 17 -6.61 -13.67 0.74
N PHE A 18 -7.08 -13.12 1.86
CA PHE A 18 -6.21 -12.67 2.96
C PHE A 18 -5.45 -13.84 3.60
N GLY A 19 -6.08 -15.01 3.71
CA GLY A 19 -5.42 -16.24 4.17
C GLY A 19 -4.27 -16.65 3.25
N ILE A 20 -4.49 -16.64 1.94
CA ILE A 20 -3.47 -16.95 0.93
C ILE A 20 -2.32 -15.94 0.99
N ILE A 21 -2.63 -14.65 1.01
CA ILE A 21 -1.61 -13.59 1.10
C ILE A 21 -0.76 -13.78 2.35
N LYS A 22 -1.38 -14.04 3.51
CA LYS A 22 -0.66 -14.29 4.77
C LYS A 22 0.24 -15.52 4.69
N ALA A 23 -0.23 -16.59 4.04
CA ALA A 23 0.54 -17.84 3.89
C ALA A 23 1.76 -17.64 2.98
N VAL A 24 1.60 -16.89 1.88
CA VAL A 24 2.67 -16.64 0.90
C VAL A 24 3.66 -15.59 1.40
N SER A 25 3.18 -14.46 1.91
CA SER A 25 4.03 -13.33 2.33
C SER A 25 4.64 -13.51 3.72
N LYS A 26 4.09 -14.44 4.54
CA LYS A 26 4.37 -14.62 5.97
C LYS A 26 4.06 -13.41 6.84
N TYR A 27 3.48 -12.36 6.28
CA TYR A 27 3.08 -11.14 6.99
C TYR A 27 1.57 -10.91 6.88
N PRO A 28 0.93 -10.39 7.93
CA PRO A 28 -0.48 -10.00 7.87
C PRO A 28 -0.66 -8.80 6.95
N LEU A 29 -1.79 -8.78 6.23
CA LEU A 29 -2.13 -7.63 5.38
C LEU A 29 -2.28 -6.37 6.24
N PRO A 30 -1.65 -5.24 5.86
CA PRO A 30 -1.78 -3.97 6.58
C PRO A 30 -3.23 -3.48 6.61
N ASP A 31 -3.62 -2.80 7.69
CA ASP A 31 -4.99 -2.28 7.85
C ASP A 31 -5.35 -1.27 6.73
N ALA A 32 -4.39 -0.49 6.24
CA ALA A 32 -4.60 0.40 5.09
C ALA A 32 -5.04 -0.36 3.83
N ALA A 33 -4.43 -1.50 3.52
CA ALA A 33 -4.85 -2.35 2.41
C ALA A 33 -6.22 -3.01 2.68
N LYS A 34 -6.49 -3.42 3.92
CA LYS A 34 -7.78 -3.99 4.31
C LYS A 34 -8.95 -3.03 4.07
N ILE A 35 -8.77 -1.72 4.31
CA ILE A 35 -9.80 -0.71 4.09
C ILE A 35 -10.24 -0.70 2.62
N ILE A 36 -9.30 -0.80 1.68
CA ILE A 36 -9.59 -0.86 0.24
C ILE A 36 -10.48 -2.06 -0.10
N PHE A 37 -10.21 -3.22 0.49
CA PHE A 37 -11.00 -4.44 0.27
C PHE A 37 -12.33 -4.44 1.01
N TYR A 38 -12.45 -3.69 2.11
CA TYR A 38 -13.69 -3.60 2.86
C TYR A 38 -14.81 -2.90 2.08
N ARG A 39 -14.49 -1.82 1.39
CA ARG A 39 -15.42 -1.04 0.55
C ARG A 39 -14.82 -0.72 -0.81
N PRO A 40 -14.69 -1.70 -1.71
CA PRO A 40 -14.08 -1.48 -3.03
C PRO A 40 -14.78 -0.39 -3.85
N ALA A 41 -16.09 -0.27 -3.72
CA ALA A 41 -16.88 0.77 -4.40
C ALA A 41 -16.55 2.18 -3.90
N TYR A 42 -16.19 2.33 -2.62
CA TYR A 42 -15.80 3.61 -2.04
C TYR A 42 -14.45 4.10 -2.58
N TYR A 43 -13.45 3.20 -2.63
CA TYR A 43 -12.15 3.53 -3.20
C TYR A 43 -12.23 3.69 -4.73
N GLY A 44 -12.94 2.78 -5.40
CA GLY A 44 -13.33 2.85 -6.80
C GLY A 44 -12.19 2.67 -7.81
N THR A 45 -12.60 2.36 -9.03
CA THR A 45 -11.69 2.22 -10.19
C THR A 45 -10.98 3.52 -10.57
N PRO A 46 -11.62 4.70 -10.53
CA PRO A 46 -10.95 5.97 -10.85
C PRO A 46 -9.75 6.24 -9.93
N MET A 47 -9.89 6.03 -8.61
CA MET A 47 -8.79 6.24 -7.66
C MET A 47 -7.64 5.25 -7.87
N LYS A 48 -7.95 3.98 -8.16
CA LYS A 48 -6.93 2.98 -8.50
C LYS A 48 -6.12 3.40 -9.74
N LYS A 49 -6.81 3.82 -10.80
CA LYS A 49 -6.18 4.29 -12.04
C LYS A 49 -5.34 5.54 -11.81
N PHE A 50 -5.86 6.49 -11.04
CA PHE A 50 -5.15 7.71 -10.68
C PHE A 50 -3.85 7.39 -9.92
N THR A 51 -3.93 6.60 -8.86
CA THR A 51 -2.76 6.19 -8.06
C THR A 51 -1.74 5.45 -8.92
N GLN A 52 -2.18 4.51 -9.76
CA GLN A 52 -1.30 3.79 -10.66
C GLN A 52 -0.58 4.73 -11.64
N LYS A 53 -1.31 5.67 -12.23
CA LYS A 53 -0.73 6.64 -13.16
C LYS A 53 0.25 7.59 -12.46
N ALA A 54 -0.10 8.11 -11.29
CA ALA A 54 0.75 9.01 -10.53
C ALA A 54 2.04 8.34 -10.05
N MET A 55 1.96 7.12 -9.55
CA MET A 55 3.11 6.43 -8.94
C MET A 55 3.91 5.58 -9.92
N ARG A 56 3.32 5.12 -11.03
CA ARG A 56 3.94 4.16 -11.97
C ARG A 56 3.88 4.58 -13.43
N GLY A 57 3.09 5.59 -13.78
CA GLY A 57 3.00 6.12 -15.16
C GLY A 57 4.29 6.81 -15.60
N SER A 58 4.38 7.17 -16.89
CA SER A 58 5.51 7.96 -17.39
C SER A 58 5.56 9.34 -16.73
N SER A 59 6.78 9.79 -16.40
CA SER A 59 7.05 11.04 -15.68
C SER A 59 8.53 11.38 -15.84
N GLU A 60 8.89 12.64 -15.64
CA GLU A 60 10.29 13.08 -15.51
C GLU A 60 10.96 12.53 -14.25
N TRP A 61 10.15 12.18 -13.22
CA TRP A 61 10.63 11.59 -11.98
C TRP A 61 10.65 10.07 -12.06
N SER A 62 11.73 9.45 -11.64
CA SER A 62 11.79 7.99 -11.52
C SER A 62 10.76 7.46 -10.54
N ILE A 63 10.45 6.16 -10.61
CA ILE A 63 9.58 5.50 -9.61
C ILE A 63 10.17 5.64 -8.21
N GLY A 64 11.49 5.49 -8.08
CA GLY A 64 12.20 5.64 -6.82
C GLY A 64 12.04 7.04 -6.21
N ASP A 65 12.16 8.09 -7.03
CA ASP A 65 11.99 9.48 -6.58
C ASP A 65 10.56 9.73 -6.09
N ARG A 66 9.55 9.24 -6.82
CA ARG A 66 8.14 9.38 -6.44
C ARG A 66 7.83 8.64 -5.13
N GLU A 67 8.43 7.49 -4.91
CA GLU A 67 8.32 6.77 -3.64
C GLU A 67 9.02 7.51 -2.51
N LEU A 68 10.16 8.15 -2.77
CA LEU A 68 10.85 8.98 -1.79
C LEU A 68 10.02 10.21 -1.41
N MET A 69 9.40 10.88 -2.37
CA MET A 69 8.46 11.97 -2.11
C MET A 69 7.29 11.49 -1.26
N ALA A 70 6.73 10.32 -1.55
CA ALA A 70 5.64 9.73 -0.75
C ALA A 70 6.11 9.37 0.67
N ALA A 71 7.34 8.89 0.85
CA ALA A 71 7.92 8.67 2.17
C ALA A 71 8.07 9.98 2.96
N TYR A 72 8.50 11.06 2.30
CA TYR A 72 8.60 12.38 2.92
C TYR A 72 7.24 12.91 3.40
N VAL A 73 6.22 12.86 2.54
CA VAL A 73 4.84 13.25 2.92
C VAL A 73 4.32 12.38 4.06
N SER A 74 4.62 11.08 4.03
CA SER A 74 4.25 10.15 5.10
C SER A 74 4.91 10.51 6.43
N ASN A 75 6.14 11.02 6.40
CA ASN A 75 6.84 11.50 7.60
C ASN A 75 6.18 12.75 8.19
N LEU A 76 5.78 13.70 7.35
CA LEU A 76 5.02 14.87 7.81
C LEU A 76 3.68 14.48 8.45
N ASN A 77 3.04 13.43 7.94
CA ASN A 77 1.80 12.87 8.48
C ASN A 77 2.02 11.90 9.66
N GLN A 78 3.25 11.70 10.11
CA GLN A 78 3.62 10.79 11.20
C GLN A 78 3.12 9.34 11.00
N CYS A 79 3.02 8.88 9.76
CA CYS A 79 2.61 7.50 9.41
C CYS A 79 3.84 6.58 9.33
N SER A 80 4.28 6.00 10.44
CA SER A 80 5.46 5.14 10.50
C SER A 80 5.40 3.93 9.55
N PHE A 81 4.23 3.34 9.35
CA PHE A 81 4.04 2.27 8.37
C PHE A 81 4.26 2.76 6.94
N CYS A 82 3.68 3.92 6.58
CA CYS A 82 3.78 4.48 5.25
C CYS A 82 5.23 4.88 4.92
N ILE A 83 5.94 5.47 5.89
CA ILE A 83 7.36 5.82 5.76
C ILE A 83 8.17 4.57 5.39
N LYS A 84 8.03 3.50 6.18
CA LYS A 84 8.77 2.25 5.95
C LYS A 84 8.43 1.62 4.60
N ALA A 85 7.16 1.59 4.22
CA ALA A 85 6.71 1.00 2.96
C ALA A 85 7.28 1.75 1.76
N HIS A 86 7.13 3.08 1.71
CA HIS A 86 7.63 3.91 0.61
C HIS A 86 9.16 3.95 0.56
N SER A 87 9.84 4.03 1.70
CA SER A 87 11.30 3.99 1.74
C SER A 87 11.87 2.67 1.22
N ALA A 88 11.28 1.53 1.61
CA ALA A 88 11.69 0.22 1.11
C ALA A 88 11.46 0.09 -0.40
N THR A 89 10.32 0.59 -0.92
CA THR A 89 10.00 0.57 -2.34
C THR A 89 10.95 1.48 -3.13
N SER A 90 11.23 2.68 -2.62
CA SER A 90 12.21 3.60 -3.21
C SER A 90 13.58 2.95 -3.31
N GLY A 91 14.09 2.38 -2.21
CA GLY A 91 15.38 1.69 -2.18
C GLY A 91 15.48 0.54 -3.18
N GLY A 92 14.42 -0.26 -3.33
CA GLY A 92 14.34 -1.32 -4.33
C GLY A 92 14.45 -0.82 -5.78
N HIS A 93 13.80 0.30 -6.10
CA HIS A 93 13.85 0.91 -7.43
C HIS A 93 15.15 1.68 -7.70
N MET A 94 15.84 2.15 -6.69
CA MET A 94 17.15 2.82 -6.80
C MET A 94 18.34 1.84 -6.74
N GLY A 95 18.09 0.54 -6.58
CA GLY A 95 19.15 -0.47 -6.46
C GLY A 95 19.90 -0.43 -5.12
N ILE A 96 19.39 0.29 -4.12
CA ILE A 96 20.03 0.46 -2.80
C ILE A 96 19.67 -0.69 -1.83
N ALA A 97 18.60 -1.43 -2.12
CA ALA A 97 18.04 -2.43 -1.22
C ALA A 97 18.80 -3.77 -1.16
N GLN A 98 19.95 -3.89 -1.80
CA GLN A 98 20.72 -5.15 -1.88
C GLN A 98 22.17 -5.02 -1.40
N ARG A 99 22.44 -4.12 -0.43
CA ARG A 99 23.75 -4.12 0.23
C ARG A 99 23.63 -4.33 1.71
#